data_b654274c2964b481b7aaf186fb928243
#
_entry.id   b654274c2964b481b7aaf186fb928243
#
_cell.length_a   1.000
_cell.length_b   1.000
_cell.length_c   1.000
_cell.angle_alpha   90.00
_cell.angle_beta   90.00
_cell.angle_gamma   90.00
#
_symmetry.space_group_name_H-M   'P 1'
#
loop_
_entity.id
_entity.type
_entity.pdbx_description
1 polymer ?
#
loop_
_entity_poly.entity_id
_entity_poly.type
_entity_poly.pdbx_seq_one_letter_code
_entity_poly.pdbx_strand_id
1 'polypeptide(L)'
;MHSGMASQPSRFAAAPVVKWLMIINIAVYFLDMIVLKYKIQAWGHFSVATAIENFQIWRFITFQFLHDTASFHHLLVNMLGLFFFGHFAERWWGSQKFLIYYLSTGAAGALLYVVLFYAGWFGTQPVPIGLNEMLPASYIPLVGASAGIFGILACVAIIAPNLKVLLFFILPMSMRTFAYMALGISAVVILFNLQNAGGEAGHLGGAILGFILMKFPFLLNFIGENNGRTRRVVDARVVRDSKMKPRIAINLDDSEIDRILDKVNRDGLQSLTEEERDVLKRVANQ
;
A
#
# COMPACT_ATOMS: atom_id res chain seq x y z
N MET A 1 6.34 36.03 -22.80
CA MET A 1 6.05 35.67 -21.40
C MET A 1 5.87 34.17 -21.33
N HIS A 2 6.89 33.43 -20.87
CA HIS A 2 6.82 31.99 -20.71
C HIS A 2 6.05 31.69 -19.42
N SER A 3 4.84 31.17 -19.53
CA SER A 3 4.12 30.58 -18.42
C SER A 3 4.87 29.29 -18.04
N GLY A 4 5.63 29.33 -16.95
CA GLY A 4 6.28 28.15 -16.41
C GLY A 4 5.22 27.13 -16.00
N MET A 5 5.07 26.07 -16.79
CA MET A 5 4.39 24.86 -16.34
C MET A 5 5.13 24.34 -15.11
N ALA A 6 4.53 24.48 -13.94
CA ALA A 6 5.03 23.81 -12.74
C ALA A 6 5.02 22.31 -13.00
N SER A 7 6.21 21.72 -13.19
CA SER A 7 6.38 20.29 -13.40
C SER A 7 5.76 19.54 -12.23
N GLN A 8 4.87 18.60 -12.50
CA GLN A 8 4.31 17.74 -11.45
C GLN A 8 5.46 17.00 -10.74
N PRO A 9 5.48 16.98 -9.40
CA PRO A 9 6.54 16.30 -8.67
C PRO A 9 6.57 14.82 -9.07
N SER A 10 7.77 14.27 -9.28
CA SER A 10 7.95 12.85 -9.57
C SER A 10 7.28 11.99 -8.48
N ARG A 11 6.86 10.75 -8.82
CA ARG A 11 6.25 9.82 -7.86
C ARG A 11 7.09 9.67 -6.58
N PHE A 12 8.41 9.61 -6.71
CA PHE A 12 9.34 9.51 -5.59
C PHE A 12 9.47 10.79 -4.76
N ALA A 13 9.29 11.97 -5.36
CA ALA A 13 9.22 13.22 -4.58
C ALA A 13 7.95 13.31 -3.75
N ALA A 14 6.87 12.63 -4.18
CA ALA A 14 5.59 12.59 -3.49
C ALA A 14 5.48 11.45 -2.46
N ALA A 15 6.41 10.49 -2.44
CA ALA A 15 6.43 9.32 -1.56
C ALA A 15 7.88 8.98 -1.14
N PRO A 16 8.50 9.80 -0.28
CA PRO A 16 9.90 9.65 0.10
C PRO A 16 10.16 8.38 0.93
N VAL A 17 9.22 7.93 1.77
CA VAL A 17 9.40 6.72 2.58
C VAL A 17 9.40 5.49 1.69
N VAL A 18 8.48 5.39 0.73
CA VAL A 18 8.48 4.29 -0.26
C VAL A 18 9.82 4.23 -0.99
N LYS A 19 10.34 5.39 -1.44
CA LYS A 19 11.65 5.45 -2.08
C LYS A 19 12.76 4.87 -1.20
N TRP A 20 12.80 5.28 0.08
CA TRP A 20 13.84 4.79 1.00
C TRP A 20 13.65 3.32 1.38
N LEU A 21 12.42 2.84 1.56
CA LEU A 21 12.16 1.42 1.76
C LEU A 21 12.71 0.59 0.59
N MET A 22 12.46 1.00 -0.66
CA MET A 22 13.00 0.30 -1.83
C MET A 22 14.54 0.32 -1.85
N ILE A 23 15.16 1.50 -1.64
CA ILE A 23 16.62 1.63 -1.64
C ILE A 23 17.25 0.75 -0.56
N ILE A 24 16.70 0.77 0.66
CA ILE A 24 17.22 -0.02 1.79
C ILE A 24 17.11 -1.52 1.49
N ASN A 25 15.96 -1.99 1.02
CA ASN A 25 15.76 -3.41 0.69
C ASN A 25 16.74 -3.89 -0.39
N ILE A 26 16.90 -3.12 -1.47
CA ILE A 26 17.85 -3.43 -2.55
C ILE A 26 19.29 -3.41 -2.02
N ALA A 27 19.66 -2.37 -1.25
CA ALA A 27 21.01 -2.24 -0.71
C ALA A 27 21.34 -3.37 0.27
N VAL A 28 20.44 -3.70 1.18
CA VAL A 28 20.61 -4.80 2.14
C VAL A 28 20.78 -6.13 1.42
N TYR A 29 19.95 -6.41 0.41
CA TYR A 29 20.03 -7.64 -0.37
C TYR A 29 21.41 -7.85 -1.02
N PHE A 30 21.88 -6.86 -1.77
CA PHE A 30 23.17 -6.97 -2.46
C PHE A 30 24.35 -6.91 -1.50
N LEU A 31 24.31 -6.05 -0.48
CA LEU A 31 25.35 -5.96 0.54
C LEU A 31 25.52 -7.28 1.28
N ASP A 32 24.40 -7.89 1.70
CA ASP A 32 24.45 -9.16 2.45
C ASP A 32 24.92 -10.31 1.57
N MET A 33 24.42 -10.41 0.33
CA MET A 33 24.80 -11.46 -0.60
C MET A 33 26.26 -11.37 -1.06
N ILE A 34 26.73 -10.18 -1.44
CA ILE A 34 28.05 -10.01 -2.08
C ILE A 34 29.15 -9.83 -1.04
N VAL A 35 28.94 -8.97 -0.03
CA VAL A 35 29.97 -8.53 0.91
C VAL A 35 29.92 -9.31 2.20
N LEU A 36 28.77 -9.39 2.85
CA LEU A 36 28.63 -9.88 4.22
C LEU A 36 28.36 -11.39 4.30
N LYS A 37 28.17 -12.06 3.14
CA LYS A 37 28.01 -13.51 3.07
C LYS A 37 26.90 -14.02 4.03
N TYR A 38 25.69 -13.43 3.87
CA TYR A 38 24.46 -13.78 4.61
C TYR A 38 24.46 -13.50 6.11
N LYS A 39 25.37 -12.66 6.61
CA LYS A 39 25.43 -12.31 8.05
C LYS A 39 24.24 -11.45 8.49
N ILE A 40 23.78 -10.52 7.63
CA ILE A 40 22.59 -9.72 7.94
C ILE A 40 21.37 -10.62 7.98
N GLN A 41 21.27 -11.54 7.03
CA GLN A 41 20.16 -12.51 7.00
C GLN A 41 20.16 -13.38 8.26
N ALA A 42 21.30 -13.92 8.68
CA ALA A 42 21.42 -14.71 9.90
C ALA A 42 21.01 -13.93 11.15
N TRP A 43 21.38 -12.64 11.23
CA TRP A 43 21.06 -11.77 12.36
C TRP A 43 19.61 -11.28 12.37
N GLY A 44 19.01 -11.04 11.19
CA GLY A 44 17.79 -10.26 11.05
C GLY A 44 16.55 -11.03 10.60
N HIS A 45 16.66 -12.29 10.07
CA HIS A 45 15.48 -13.07 9.70
C HIS A 45 14.59 -13.36 10.92
N PHE A 46 13.30 -13.46 10.71
CA PHE A 46 12.37 -13.88 11.75
C PHE A 46 12.25 -15.41 11.74
N SER A 47 12.22 -16.03 12.90
CA SER A 47 11.74 -17.41 13.09
C SER A 47 11.19 -17.52 14.52
N VAL A 48 10.38 -18.54 14.79
CA VAL A 48 9.85 -18.77 16.14
C VAL A 48 10.98 -18.95 17.13
N ALA A 49 11.98 -19.78 16.81
CA ALA A 49 13.13 -20.03 17.67
C ALA A 49 13.91 -18.74 17.97
N THR A 50 14.20 -17.92 16.94
CA THR A 50 15.02 -16.73 17.16
C THR A 50 14.26 -15.60 17.82
N ALA A 51 13.06 -15.29 17.33
CA ALA A 51 12.32 -14.11 17.78
C ALA A 51 11.57 -14.35 19.10
N ILE A 52 11.03 -15.55 19.31
CA ILE A 52 10.19 -15.87 20.47
C ILE A 52 10.99 -16.62 21.52
N GLU A 53 11.56 -17.78 21.19
CA GLU A 53 12.24 -18.63 22.16
C GLU A 53 13.54 -17.99 22.66
N ASN A 54 14.28 -17.25 21.79
CA ASN A 54 15.50 -16.52 22.14
C ASN A 54 15.29 -15.03 22.40
N PHE A 55 14.02 -14.55 22.47
CA PHE A 55 13.66 -13.15 22.80
C PHE A 55 14.31 -12.09 21.90
N GLN A 56 14.62 -12.40 20.63
CA GLN A 56 15.22 -11.46 19.68
C GLN A 56 14.13 -10.62 18.99
N ILE A 57 13.45 -9.78 19.78
CA ILE A 57 12.24 -9.03 19.37
C ILE A 57 12.44 -8.06 18.20
N TRP A 58 13.69 -7.58 17.97
CA TRP A 58 13.97 -6.72 16.80
C TRP A 58 13.67 -7.41 15.48
N ARG A 59 13.62 -8.74 15.45
CA ARG A 59 13.33 -9.54 14.26
C ARG A 59 11.92 -9.34 13.73
N PHE A 60 10.96 -8.86 14.54
CA PHE A 60 9.64 -8.42 14.07
C PHE A 60 9.71 -7.25 13.06
N ILE A 61 10.81 -6.51 13.08
CA ILE A 61 11.04 -5.37 12.19
C ILE A 61 12.06 -5.70 11.11
N THR A 62 13.20 -6.31 11.49
CA THR A 62 14.34 -6.47 10.57
C THR A 62 14.06 -7.43 9.42
N PHE A 63 13.25 -8.48 9.63
CA PHE A 63 12.91 -9.43 8.58
C PHE A 63 12.24 -8.80 7.35
N GLN A 64 11.57 -7.66 7.55
CA GLN A 64 10.87 -6.94 6.50
C GLN A 64 11.82 -6.28 5.48
N PHE A 65 13.10 -6.23 5.79
CA PHE A 65 14.17 -5.67 4.94
C PHE A 65 15.05 -6.76 4.31
N LEU A 66 14.75 -8.02 4.58
CA LEU A 66 15.49 -9.17 4.09
C LEU A 66 14.70 -9.91 3.01
N HIS A 67 15.41 -10.51 2.07
CA HIS A 67 14.78 -11.28 0.99
C HIS A 67 15.55 -12.57 0.75
N ASP A 68 14.83 -13.58 0.26
CA ASP A 68 15.45 -14.84 -0.13
C ASP A 68 16.52 -14.60 -1.20
N THR A 69 17.76 -14.91 -0.85
CA THR A 69 18.92 -14.73 -1.73
C THR A 69 19.06 -15.82 -2.78
N ALA A 70 18.35 -16.93 -2.63
CA ALA A 70 18.26 -17.96 -3.65
C ALA A 70 17.33 -17.56 -4.80
N SER A 71 16.45 -16.56 -4.57
CA SER A 71 15.45 -16.12 -5.55
C SER A 71 15.39 -14.59 -5.66
N PHE A 72 16.08 -14.03 -6.67
CA PHE A 72 15.95 -12.60 -7.02
C PHE A 72 14.49 -12.18 -7.29
N HIS A 73 13.67 -13.10 -7.77
CA HIS A 73 12.25 -12.86 -8.02
C HIS A 73 11.52 -12.40 -6.75
N HIS A 74 11.87 -12.92 -5.57
CA HIS A 74 11.26 -12.51 -4.30
C HIS A 74 11.51 -11.03 -4.01
N LEU A 75 12.74 -10.54 -4.17
CA LEU A 75 13.03 -9.10 -4.05
C LEU A 75 12.28 -8.28 -5.11
N LEU A 76 12.35 -8.71 -6.39
CA LEU A 76 11.74 -7.98 -7.50
C LEU A 76 10.24 -7.75 -7.31
N VAL A 77 9.48 -8.80 -6.96
CA VAL A 77 8.03 -8.69 -6.75
C VAL A 77 7.69 -7.77 -5.57
N ASN A 78 8.47 -7.83 -4.48
CA ASN A 78 8.31 -6.92 -3.35
C ASN A 78 8.55 -5.45 -3.76
N MET A 79 9.61 -5.18 -4.52
CA MET A 79 9.91 -3.82 -4.98
C MET A 79 8.84 -3.30 -5.95
N LEU A 80 8.31 -4.15 -6.83
CA LEU A 80 7.17 -3.79 -7.68
C LEU A 80 5.91 -3.48 -6.85
N GLY A 81 5.62 -4.25 -5.82
CA GLY A 81 4.51 -3.99 -4.90
C GLY A 81 4.64 -2.62 -4.21
N LEU A 82 5.81 -2.31 -3.64
CA LEU A 82 6.10 -1.00 -3.06
C LEU A 82 6.01 0.12 -4.09
N PHE A 83 6.57 -0.07 -5.28
CA PHE A 83 6.59 0.94 -6.34
C PHE A 83 5.18 1.28 -6.83
N PHE A 84 4.34 0.28 -7.09
CA PHE A 84 3.02 0.52 -7.66
C PHE A 84 1.98 0.95 -6.63
N PHE A 85 2.03 0.41 -5.41
CA PHE A 85 0.97 0.62 -4.42
C PHE A 85 1.39 1.49 -3.23
N GLY A 86 2.68 1.49 -2.87
CA GLY A 86 3.16 2.21 -1.69
C GLY A 86 2.85 3.70 -1.70
N HIS A 87 3.00 4.35 -2.86
CA HIS A 87 2.74 5.79 -2.96
C HIS A 87 1.28 6.19 -2.71
N PHE A 88 0.29 5.32 -2.99
CA PHE A 88 -1.11 5.59 -2.65
C PHE A 88 -1.30 5.63 -1.13
N ALA A 89 -0.74 4.63 -0.43
CA ALA A 89 -0.84 4.54 1.02
C ALA A 89 -0.04 5.67 1.71
N GLU A 90 1.17 5.99 1.24
CA GLU A 90 1.96 7.09 1.80
C GLU A 90 1.29 8.45 1.59
N ARG A 91 0.66 8.67 0.44
CA ARG A 91 -0.10 9.91 0.20
C ARG A 91 -1.36 10.01 1.06
N TRP A 92 -1.96 8.88 1.41
CA TRP A 92 -3.13 8.81 2.29
C TRP A 92 -2.75 9.10 3.73
N TRP A 93 -1.76 8.41 4.26
CA TRP A 93 -1.35 8.50 5.67
C TRP A 93 -0.39 9.65 5.97
N GLY A 94 0.33 10.18 4.96
CA GLY A 94 1.55 10.95 5.16
C GLY A 94 2.73 10.06 5.57
N SER A 95 3.96 10.55 5.37
CA SER A 95 5.18 9.73 5.47
C SER A 95 5.38 9.07 6.84
N GLN A 96 5.14 9.80 7.94
CA GLN A 96 5.35 9.27 9.29
C GLN A 96 4.35 8.17 9.65
N LYS A 97 3.05 8.42 9.47
CA LYS A 97 2.01 7.42 9.71
C LYS A 97 2.15 6.23 8.77
N PHE A 98 2.51 6.47 7.51
CA PHE A 98 2.76 5.40 6.54
C PHE A 98 3.90 4.47 6.98
N LEU A 99 5.03 5.01 7.46
CA LEU A 99 6.14 4.17 7.92
C LEU A 99 5.70 3.28 9.09
N ILE A 100 5.00 3.82 10.07
CA ILE A 100 4.50 3.04 11.21
C ILE A 100 3.43 2.05 10.76
N TYR A 101 2.53 2.46 9.87
CA TYR A 101 1.55 1.56 9.26
C TYR A 101 2.22 0.37 8.58
N TYR A 102 3.23 0.61 7.73
CA TYR A 102 3.97 -0.43 7.01
C TYR A 102 4.69 -1.38 7.98
N LEU A 103 5.46 -0.84 8.91
CA LEU A 103 6.23 -1.67 9.87
C LEU A 103 5.33 -2.46 10.81
N SER A 104 4.23 -1.85 11.29
CA SER A 104 3.29 -2.54 12.17
C SER A 104 2.50 -3.64 11.46
N THR A 105 2.09 -3.43 10.20
CA THR A 105 1.43 -4.47 9.41
C THR A 105 2.38 -5.63 9.10
N GLY A 106 3.66 -5.34 8.82
CA GLY A 106 4.67 -6.37 8.71
C GLY A 106 4.85 -7.17 10.01
N ALA A 107 4.97 -6.50 11.15
CA ALA A 107 5.08 -7.15 12.46
C ALA A 107 3.84 -8.00 12.81
N ALA A 108 2.64 -7.54 12.44
CA ALA A 108 1.41 -8.32 12.60
C ALA A 108 1.40 -9.59 11.74
N GLY A 109 2.03 -9.53 10.56
CA GLY A 109 2.27 -10.73 9.75
C GLY A 109 3.09 -11.77 10.49
N ALA A 110 4.22 -11.35 11.07
CA ALA A 110 5.06 -12.24 11.89
C ALA A 110 4.30 -12.75 13.13
N LEU A 111 3.46 -11.93 13.75
CA LEU A 111 2.64 -12.35 14.89
C LEU A 111 1.63 -13.43 14.48
N LEU A 112 0.92 -13.27 13.36
CA LEU A 112 0.00 -14.31 12.88
C LEU A 112 0.74 -15.59 12.53
N TYR A 113 1.94 -15.50 11.94
CA TYR A 113 2.82 -16.65 11.72
C TYR A 113 3.05 -17.41 13.04
N VAL A 114 3.43 -16.71 14.13
CA VAL A 114 3.66 -17.33 15.46
C VAL A 114 2.39 -17.99 16.00
N VAL A 115 1.26 -17.32 15.93
CA VAL A 115 -0.03 -17.82 16.42
C VAL A 115 -0.40 -19.13 15.71
N LEU A 116 -0.31 -19.16 14.39
CA LEU A 116 -0.65 -20.36 13.59
C LEU A 116 0.37 -21.49 13.78
N PHE A 117 1.66 -21.13 13.97
CA PHE A 117 2.70 -22.12 14.31
C PHE A 117 2.39 -22.85 15.62
N TYR A 118 2.12 -22.10 16.71
CA TYR A 118 1.79 -22.71 18.00
C TYR A 118 0.41 -23.40 18.03
N ALA A 119 -0.51 -22.97 17.15
CA ALA A 119 -1.77 -23.67 16.93
C ALA A 119 -1.59 -25.03 16.17
N GLY A 120 -0.37 -25.34 15.73
CA GLY A 120 -0.08 -26.57 15.00
C GLY A 120 -0.61 -26.59 13.56
N TRP A 121 -0.93 -25.40 13.00
CA TRP A 121 -1.52 -25.30 11.66
C TRP A 121 -0.52 -25.60 10.54
N PHE A 122 0.74 -25.22 10.73
CA PHE A 122 1.84 -25.53 9.82
C PHE A 122 3.17 -25.65 10.57
N GLY A 123 4.21 -26.15 9.91
CA GLY A 123 5.57 -26.10 10.41
C GLY A 123 5.83 -26.92 11.66
N THR A 124 5.05 -27.99 11.90
CA THR A 124 5.23 -28.85 13.07
C THR A 124 6.29 -29.94 12.86
N GLN A 125 6.65 -30.21 11.62
CA GLN A 125 7.65 -31.21 11.28
C GLN A 125 8.98 -30.56 10.90
N PRO A 126 10.11 -31.16 11.30
CA PRO A 126 11.42 -30.72 10.86
C PRO A 126 11.54 -30.79 9.33
N VAL A 127 12.30 -29.87 8.75
CA VAL A 127 12.51 -29.76 7.30
C VAL A 127 13.90 -30.29 6.96
N PRO A 128 14.05 -31.18 5.96
CA PRO A 128 15.35 -31.64 5.52
C PRO A 128 16.16 -30.48 4.89
N ILE A 129 17.38 -30.29 5.35
CA ILE A 129 18.33 -29.28 4.84
C ILE A 129 19.58 -29.92 4.22
N GLY A 130 19.71 -31.24 4.28
CA GLY A 130 20.80 -32.03 3.73
C GLY A 130 20.44 -33.52 3.73
N LEU A 131 21.40 -34.35 3.37
CA LEU A 131 21.18 -35.79 3.28
C LEU A 131 20.80 -36.47 4.61
N ASN A 132 21.31 -35.93 5.74
CA ASN A 132 21.06 -36.46 7.09
C ASN A 132 20.75 -35.37 8.11
N GLU A 133 20.48 -34.13 7.66
CA GLU A 133 20.25 -33.01 8.53
C GLU A 133 18.82 -32.48 8.44
N MET A 134 18.22 -32.31 9.61
CA MET A 134 16.84 -31.78 9.75
C MET A 134 16.87 -30.47 10.52
N LEU A 135 16.26 -29.44 9.94
CA LEU A 135 16.05 -28.17 10.61
C LEU A 135 14.73 -28.24 11.40
N PRO A 136 14.73 -27.99 12.73
CA PRO A 136 13.48 -27.88 13.45
C PRO A 136 12.58 -26.81 12.87
N ALA A 137 11.29 -27.07 12.82
CA ALA A 137 10.33 -26.16 12.17
C ALA A 137 10.33 -24.74 12.78
N SER A 138 10.64 -24.62 14.09
CA SER A 138 10.76 -23.32 14.76
C SER A 138 11.89 -22.43 14.20
N TYR A 139 12.86 -23.00 13.49
CA TYR A 139 13.97 -22.28 12.84
C TYR A 139 13.69 -21.88 11.40
N ILE A 140 12.56 -22.28 10.81
CA ILE A 140 12.21 -21.90 9.43
C ILE A 140 12.14 -20.37 9.35
N PRO A 141 12.96 -19.74 8.46
CA PRO A 141 13.04 -18.30 8.40
C PRO A 141 11.83 -17.69 7.68
N LEU A 142 11.32 -16.59 8.21
CA LEU A 142 10.43 -15.68 7.53
C LEU A 142 11.23 -14.42 7.15
N VAL A 143 11.18 -14.04 5.88
CA VAL A 143 11.84 -12.85 5.32
C VAL A 143 10.96 -12.22 4.26
N GLY A 144 11.03 -10.92 4.08
CA GLY A 144 10.37 -10.20 3.00
C GLY A 144 9.58 -8.98 3.47
N ALA A 145 9.50 -8.00 2.57
CA ALA A 145 8.66 -6.80 2.73
C ALA A 145 7.16 -7.09 2.57
N SER A 146 6.81 -8.30 2.12
CA SER A 146 5.49 -8.65 1.61
C SER A 146 4.37 -8.55 2.65
N ALA A 147 4.60 -8.87 3.92
CA ALA A 147 3.60 -8.69 4.96
C ALA A 147 3.16 -7.22 5.09
N GLY A 148 4.12 -6.28 5.09
CA GLY A 148 3.84 -4.84 5.02
C GLY A 148 3.14 -4.42 3.72
N ILE A 149 3.53 -5.02 2.59
CA ILE A 149 2.91 -4.76 1.28
C ILE A 149 1.46 -5.24 1.26
N PHE A 150 1.12 -6.37 1.88
CA PHE A 150 -0.26 -6.82 2.01
C PHE A 150 -1.10 -5.86 2.87
N GLY A 151 -0.50 -5.24 3.90
CA GLY A 151 -1.11 -4.09 4.57
C GLY A 151 -1.38 -2.92 3.62
N ILE A 152 -0.40 -2.56 2.78
CA ILE A 152 -0.58 -1.53 1.73
C ILE A 152 -1.69 -1.93 0.75
N LEU A 153 -1.77 -3.19 0.31
CA LEU A 153 -2.82 -3.67 -0.58
C LEU A 153 -4.21 -3.50 0.05
N ALA A 154 -4.36 -3.83 1.34
CA ALA A 154 -5.60 -3.59 2.08
C ALA A 154 -5.97 -2.10 2.11
N CYS A 155 -5.01 -1.21 2.35
CA CYS A 155 -5.20 0.24 2.29
C CYS A 155 -5.67 0.69 0.91
N VAL A 156 -4.95 0.34 -0.17
CA VAL A 156 -5.27 0.78 -1.53
C VAL A 156 -6.60 0.21 -2.02
N ALA A 157 -6.94 -1.03 -1.64
CA ALA A 157 -8.23 -1.64 -1.96
C ALA A 157 -9.42 -0.89 -1.32
N ILE A 158 -9.20 -0.20 -0.18
CA ILE A 158 -10.21 0.62 0.48
C ILE A 158 -10.29 2.02 -0.14
N ILE A 159 -9.15 2.70 -0.34
CA ILE A 159 -9.14 4.09 -0.82
C ILE A 159 -9.38 4.21 -2.34
N ALA A 160 -8.97 3.21 -3.11
CA ALA A 160 -9.08 3.21 -4.57
C ALA A 160 -9.57 1.85 -5.12
N PRO A 161 -10.75 1.35 -4.72
CA PRO A 161 -11.23 0.00 -5.02
C PRO A 161 -11.38 -0.29 -6.52
N ASN A 162 -11.65 0.73 -7.30
CA ASN A 162 -11.87 0.64 -8.76
C ASN A 162 -10.60 0.96 -9.57
N LEU A 163 -9.46 1.23 -8.90
CA LEU A 163 -8.19 1.41 -9.58
C LEU A 163 -7.90 0.18 -10.45
N LYS A 164 -7.60 0.40 -11.72
CA LYS A 164 -7.23 -0.70 -12.62
C LYS A 164 -5.78 -1.07 -12.39
N VAL A 165 -5.55 -2.34 -12.10
CA VAL A 165 -4.24 -2.97 -11.99
C VAL A 165 -4.12 -4.05 -13.06
N LEU A 166 -2.90 -4.24 -13.58
CA LEU A 166 -2.62 -5.27 -14.59
C LEU A 166 -1.93 -6.44 -13.90
N LEU A 167 -2.67 -7.52 -13.67
CA LEU A 167 -2.07 -8.76 -13.18
C LEU A 167 -1.12 -9.30 -14.24
N PHE A 168 0.13 -9.56 -13.85
CA PHE A 168 1.21 -9.96 -14.75
C PHE A 168 1.40 -9.02 -15.95
N PHE A 169 1.04 -7.72 -15.80
CA PHE A 169 1.06 -6.71 -16.87
C PHE A 169 0.14 -6.98 -18.07
N ILE A 170 -0.75 -7.96 -17.97
CA ILE A 170 -1.60 -8.43 -19.07
C ILE A 170 -3.09 -8.31 -18.72
N LEU A 171 -3.51 -8.87 -17.58
CA LEU A 171 -4.92 -8.99 -17.23
C LEU A 171 -5.42 -7.81 -16.40
N PRO A 172 -6.26 -6.91 -16.97
CA PRO A 172 -6.80 -5.79 -16.21
C PRO A 172 -7.87 -6.23 -15.22
N MET A 173 -7.72 -5.85 -13.97
CA MET A 173 -8.71 -6.07 -12.92
C MET A 173 -8.80 -4.88 -11.98
N SER A 174 -9.86 -4.81 -11.17
CA SER A 174 -9.97 -3.79 -10.14
C SER A 174 -9.03 -4.09 -8.97
N MET A 175 -8.56 -3.06 -8.27
CA MET A 175 -7.74 -3.20 -7.07
C MET A 175 -8.44 -4.05 -5.99
N ARG A 176 -9.77 -3.90 -5.86
CA ARG A 176 -10.56 -4.72 -4.94
C ARG A 176 -10.50 -6.21 -5.32
N THR A 177 -10.69 -6.54 -6.59
CA THR A 177 -10.63 -7.93 -7.10
C THR A 177 -9.23 -8.50 -6.89
N PHE A 178 -8.18 -7.71 -7.20
CA PHE A 178 -6.79 -8.11 -6.99
C PHE A 178 -6.50 -8.43 -5.53
N ALA A 179 -6.93 -7.56 -4.59
CA ALA A 179 -6.73 -7.78 -3.17
C ALA A 179 -7.48 -9.03 -2.67
N TYR A 180 -8.73 -9.22 -3.06
CA TYR A 180 -9.49 -10.42 -2.67
C TYR A 180 -8.88 -11.70 -3.23
N MET A 181 -8.40 -11.67 -4.47
CA MET A 181 -7.72 -12.81 -5.07
C MET A 181 -6.42 -13.14 -4.33
N ALA A 182 -5.59 -12.13 -4.04
CA ALA A 182 -4.34 -12.34 -3.30
C ALA A 182 -4.60 -12.91 -1.89
N LEU A 183 -5.56 -12.36 -1.15
CA LEU A 183 -5.95 -12.87 0.17
C LEU A 183 -6.59 -14.26 0.10
N GLY A 184 -7.38 -14.53 -0.94
CA GLY A 184 -7.97 -15.87 -1.16
C GLY A 184 -6.90 -16.91 -1.41
N ILE A 185 -5.88 -16.60 -2.21
CA ILE A 185 -4.74 -17.50 -2.45
C ILE A 185 -4.01 -17.75 -1.13
N SER A 186 -3.68 -16.70 -0.35
CA SER A 186 -3.04 -16.86 0.96
C SER A 186 -3.85 -17.76 1.89
N ALA A 187 -5.17 -17.55 1.95
CA ALA A 187 -6.04 -18.38 2.78
C ALA A 187 -6.05 -19.86 2.33
N VAL A 188 -6.12 -20.14 1.04
CA VAL A 188 -6.09 -21.50 0.49
C VAL A 188 -4.76 -22.19 0.84
N VAL A 189 -3.62 -21.50 0.63
CA VAL A 189 -2.29 -22.03 0.94
C VAL A 189 -2.16 -22.40 2.42
N ILE A 190 -2.67 -21.54 3.32
CA ILE A 190 -2.68 -21.80 4.76
C ILE A 190 -3.60 -22.97 5.11
N LEU A 191 -4.85 -22.96 4.60
CA LEU A 191 -5.86 -23.98 4.92
C LEU A 191 -5.42 -25.40 4.54
N PHE A 192 -4.76 -25.54 3.41
CA PHE A 192 -4.29 -26.83 2.91
C PHE A 192 -2.83 -27.12 3.27
N ASN A 193 -2.21 -26.26 4.10
CA ASN A 193 -0.80 -26.39 4.51
C ASN A 193 0.14 -26.64 3.31
N LEU A 194 -0.05 -25.87 2.25
CA LEU A 194 0.77 -25.96 1.05
C LEU A 194 2.15 -25.33 1.28
N GLN A 195 3.05 -25.51 0.32
CA GLN A 195 4.37 -24.90 0.36
C GLN A 195 4.26 -23.37 0.63
N ASN A 196 5.09 -22.85 1.54
CA ASN A 196 5.11 -21.45 1.99
C ASN A 196 3.88 -21.00 2.82
N ALA A 197 3.14 -21.91 3.45
CA ALA A 197 2.01 -21.54 4.33
C ALA A 197 2.40 -20.52 5.41
N GLY A 198 3.63 -20.59 5.92
CA GLY A 198 4.17 -19.59 6.87
C GLY A 198 4.30 -18.18 6.28
N GLY A 199 4.82 -18.07 5.06
CA GLY A 199 4.89 -16.79 4.34
C GLY A 199 3.49 -16.20 4.07
N GLU A 200 2.54 -17.07 3.68
CA GLU A 200 1.17 -16.65 3.44
C GLU A 200 0.43 -16.24 4.74
N ALA A 201 0.77 -16.86 5.89
CA ALA A 201 0.32 -16.36 7.19
C ALA A 201 0.82 -14.94 7.46
N GLY A 202 2.07 -14.65 7.10
CA GLY A 202 2.61 -13.29 7.12
C GLY A 202 1.80 -12.30 6.29
N HIS A 203 1.45 -12.68 5.06
CA HIS A 203 0.61 -11.87 4.16
C HIS A 203 -0.77 -11.58 4.77
N LEU A 204 -1.44 -12.61 5.24
CA LEU A 204 -2.78 -12.49 5.82
C LEU A 204 -2.77 -11.61 7.08
N GLY A 205 -1.79 -11.80 7.98
CA GLY A 205 -1.66 -11.00 9.20
C GLY A 205 -1.41 -9.53 8.91
N GLY A 206 -0.56 -9.23 7.92
CA GLY A 206 -0.33 -7.87 7.45
C GLY A 206 -1.59 -7.21 6.89
N ALA A 207 -2.35 -7.92 6.06
CA ALA A 207 -3.60 -7.43 5.49
C ALA A 207 -4.68 -7.21 6.56
N ILE A 208 -4.82 -8.11 7.54
CA ILE A 208 -5.79 -7.99 8.64
C ILE A 208 -5.53 -6.72 9.44
N LEU A 209 -4.28 -6.51 9.92
CA LEU A 209 -3.97 -5.28 10.65
C LEU A 209 -4.12 -4.06 9.76
N GLY A 210 -3.70 -4.14 8.49
CA GLY A 210 -3.88 -3.07 7.52
C GLY A 210 -5.33 -2.66 7.37
N PHE A 211 -6.24 -3.62 7.26
CA PHE A 211 -7.69 -3.38 7.22
C PHE A 211 -8.20 -2.76 8.52
N ILE A 212 -7.76 -3.24 9.69
CA ILE A 212 -8.15 -2.71 11.00
C ILE A 212 -7.73 -1.23 11.12
N LEU A 213 -6.48 -0.90 10.79
CA LEU A 213 -5.97 0.48 10.84
C LEU A 213 -6.69 1.41 9.86
N MET A 214 -7.15 0.90 8.71
CA MET A 214 -7.96 1.67 7.78
C MET A 214 -9.39 1.90 8.27
N LYS A 215 -9.95 0.97 9.04
CA LYS A 215 -11.28 1.12 9.67
C LYS A 215 -11.24 2.01 10.91
N PHE A 216 -10.14 1.97 11.64
CA PHE A 216 -9.93 2.69 12.89
C PHE A 216 -8.67 3.57 12.83
N PRO A 217 -8.65 4.60 11.95
CA PRO A 217 -7.46 5.42 11.72
C PRO A 217 -7.01 6.19 12.97
N PHE A 218 -7.90 6.38 13.95
CA PHE A 218 -7.57 6.99 15.23
C PHE A 218 -6.47 6.23 16.01
N LEU A 219 -6.28 4.94 15.75
CA LEU A 219 -5.21 4.14 16.35
C LEU A 219 -3.80 4.64 15.98
N LEU A 220 -3.69 5.43 14.92
CA LEU A 220 -2.43 6.08 14.53
C LEU A 220 -2.38 7.58 14.88
N ASN A 221 -3.34 8.11 15.62
CA ASN A 221 -3.37 9.55 15.96
C ASN A 221 -2.37 9.94 17.04
N PHE A 222 -1.80 8.99 17.79
CA PHE A 222 -0.68 9.25 18.70
C PHE A 222 0.61 9.69 17.96
N ILE A 223 0.69 9.43 16.66
CA ILE A 223 1.75 9.92 15.81
C ILE A 223 1.41 11.36 15.48
N GLY A 224 2.18 12.30 16.05
CA GLY A 224 1.94 13.74 15.92
C GLY A 224 1.76 14.17 14.46
N GLU A 225 0.73 14.97 14.21
CA GLU A 225 0.65 15.74 12.98
C GLU A 225 1.78 16.77 13.02
N ASN A 226 2.85 16.55 12.28
CA ASN A 226 3.74 17.64 11.93
C ASN A 226 2.89 18.69 11.20
N ASN A 227 2.63 19.82 11.85
CA ASN A 227 1.92 20.99 11.34
C ASN A 227 2.58 21.52 10.07
N GLY A 228 2.32 20.88 8.96
CA GLY A 228 2.83 21.26 7.66
C GLY A 228 1.92 20.75 6.56
N ARG A 229 0.84 21.48 6.31
CA ARG A 229 -0.15 21.26 5.24
C ARG A 229 -1.08 20.08 5.49
N THR A 230 -2.17 20.34 6.20
CA THR A 230 -3.44 19.65 5.95
C THR A 230 -3.74 19.76 4.45
N ARG A 231 -3.22 18.81 3.66
CA ARG A 231 -3.81 18.55 2.35
C ARG A 231 -5.19 18.00 2.68
N ARG A 232 -6.22 18.81 2.44
CA ARG A 232 -7.60 18.31 2.40
C ARG A 232 -7.59 17.03 1.59
N VAL A 233 -7.74 15.90 2.27
CA VAL A 233 -8.08 14.64 1.63
C VAL A 233 -9.43 14.90 1.00
N VAL A 234 -9.47 14.98 -0.30
CA VAL A 234 -10.72 15.03 -1.04
C VAL A 234 -11.42 13.73 -0.69
N ASP A 235 -12.52 13.85 0.05
CA ASP A 235 -13.31 12.70 0.48
C ASP A 235 -13.61 11.86 -0.77
N ALA A 236 -13.29 10.57 -0.75
CA ALA A 236 -13.52 9.68 -1.88
C ALA A 236 -15.02 9.60 -2.26
N ARG A 237 -15.92 10.07 -1.39
CA ARG A 237 -17.34 10.29 -1.68
C ARG A 237 -17.54 11.44 -2.68
N VAL A 238 -16.69 12.48 -2.65
CA VAL A 238 -16.76 13.62 -3.58
C VAL A 238 -16.31 13.22 -4.99
N VAL A 239 -15.40 12.23 -5.12
CA VAL A 239 -14.97 11.72 -6.43
C VAL A 239 -16.07 10.93 -7.14
N ARG A 240 -17.10 10.45 -6.40
CA ARG A 240 -18.21 9.71 -7.00
C ARG A 240 -19.21 10.62 -7.73
N ASP A 241 -19.26 11.90 -7.38
CA ASP A 241 -20.15 12.89 -7.98
C ASP A 241 -19.42 13.95 -8.83
N SER A 242 -18.09 13.94 -8.86
CA SER A 242 -17.34 14.95 -9.64
C SER A 242 -17.14 14.51 -11.11
N LYS A 243 -18.18 14.51 -11.88
CA LYS A 243 -18.11 15.14 -13.21
C LYS A 243 -18.01 16.68 -13.08
N MET A 244 -17.82 17.20 -11.88
CA MET A 244 -17.55 18.61 -11.61
C MET A 244 -16.04 18.86 -11.56
N LYS A 245 -15.56 19.60 -12.54
CA LYS A 245 -14.26 20.30 -12.56
C LYS A 245 -14.10 21.19 -11.32
N PRO A 246 -12.86 21.45 -10.80
CA PRO A 246 -12.66 22.33 -9.65
C PRO A 246 -13.24 23.72 -9.96
N ARG A 247 -14.20 24.16 -9.19
CA ARG A 247 -14.71 25.54 -9.23
C ARG A 247 -13.61 26.46 -8.72
N ILE A 248 -13.03 27.25 -9.61
CA ILE A 248 -12.39 28.51 -9.24
C ILE A 248 -13.55 29.42 -8.85
N ALA A 249 -13.55 29.93 -7.62
CA ALA A 249 -14.55 30.86 -7.16
C ALA A 249 -14.43 32.17 -7.95
N ILE A 250 -15.17 32.26 -9.05
CA ILE A 250 -15.56 33.54 -9.62
C ILE A 250 -16.86 33.87 -8.92
N ASN A 251 -16.91 35.02 -8.32
CA ASN A 251 -18.08 35.56 -7.61
C ASN A 251 -19.12 35.97 -8.66
N LEU A 252 -19.70 34.99 -9.36
CA LEU A 252 -20.88 35.15 -10.19
C LEU A 252 -22.07 34.84 -9.29
N ASP A 253 -23.03 35.74 -9.24
CA ASP A 253 -24.26 35.56 -8.49
C ASP A 253 -25.00 34.33 -9.07
N ASP A 254 -25.13 33.28 -8.27
CA ASP A 254 -25.82 32.02 -8.68
C ASP A 254 -27.24 32.32 -9.19
N SER A 255 -27.88 33.38 -8.70
CA SER A 255 -29.19 33.87 -9.13
C SER A 255 -29.19 34.39 -10.58
N GLU A 256 -28.08 34.95 -11.06
CA GLU A 256 -27.95 35.41 -12.44
C GLU A 256 -27.76 34.27 -13.41
N ILE A 257 -27.04 33.25 -13.01
CA ILE A 257 -26.86 31.99 -13.81
C ILE A 257 -28.20 31.28 -13.94
N ASP A 258 -28.94 31.10 -12.87
CA ASP A 258 -30.27 30.47 -12.86
C ASP A 258 -31.25 31.24 -13.77
N ARG A 259 -31.24 32.56 -13.71
CA ARG A 259 -32.07 33.41 -14.58
C ARG A 259 -31.75 33.21 -16.06
N ILE A 260 -30.45 33.08 -16.41
CA ILE A 260 -30.02 32.85 -17.81
C ILE A 260 -30.41 31.45 -18.26
N LEU A 261 -30.29 30.45 -17.41
CA LEU A 261 -30.68 29.06 -17.70
C LEU A 261 -32.19 28.94 -17.85
N ASP A 262 -32.99 29.61 -17.04
CA ASP A 262 -34.45 29.67 -17.18
C ASP A 262 -34.90 30.34 -18.51
N LYS A 263 -34.18 31.40 -18.91
CA LYS A 263 -34.41 32.06 -20.17
C LYS A 263 -34.10 31.14 -21.38
N VAL A 264 -33.00 30.37 -21.28
CA VAL A 264 -32.66 29.36 -22.31
C VAL A 264 -33.73 28.27 -22.40
N ASN A 265 -34.22 27.78 -21.26
CA ASN A 265 -35.25 26.75 -21.22
C ASN A 265 -36.59 27.21 -21.78
N ARG A 266 -36.93 28.48 -21.58
CA ARG A 266 -38.22 29.05 -22.05
C ARG A 266 -38.16 29.51 -23.50
N ASP A 267 -37.10 30.25 -23.86
CA ASP A 267 -37.06 31.04 -25.10
C ASP A 267 -35.97 30.57 -26.10
N GLY A 268 -35.18 29.53 -25.70
CA GLY A 268 -34.10 28.95 -26.53
C GLY A 268 -32.77 29.74 -26.44
N LEU A 269 -31.66 29.11 -26.87
CA LEU A 269 -30.29 29.69 -26.85
C LEU A 269 -30.15 30.98 -27.69
N GLN A 270 -31.04 31.21 -28.67
CA GLN A 270 -31.00 32.40 -29.53
C GLN A 270 -31.59 33.65 -28.86
N SER A 271 -32.26 33.51 -27.74
CA SER A 271 -32.80 34.63 -26.97
C SER A 271 -31.76 35.29 -26.09
N LEU A 272 -30.56 34.70 -25.92
CA LEU A 272 -29.49 35.21 -25.11
C LEU A 272 -28.78 36.43 -25.75
N THR A 273 -28.52 37.46 -24.95
CA THR A 273 -27.61 38.53 -25.34
C THR A 273 -26.17 38.04 -25.43
N GLU A 274 -25.27 38.82 -26.04
CA GLU A 274 -23.84 38.46 -26.11
C GLU A 274 -23.21 38.36 -24.72
N GLU A 275 -23.60 39.21 -23.80
CA GLU A 275 -23.12 39.20 -22.39
C GLU A 275 -23.58 37.93 -21.68
N GLU A 276 -24.86 37.56 -21.81
CA GLU A 276 -25.40 36.31 -21.24
C GLU A 276 -24.73 35.07 -21.81
N ARG A 277 -24.40 35.06 -23.11
CA ARG A 277 -23.64 33.97 -23.76
C ARG A 277 -22.23 33.87 -23.24
N ASP A 278 -21.58 35.00 -22.97
CA ASP A 278 -20.23 35.02 -22.43
C ASP A 278 -20.18 34.57 -20.97
N VAL A 279 -21.21 34.88 -20.16
CA VAL A 279 -21.37 34.33 -18.82
C VAL A 279 -21.48 32.81 -18.87
N LEU A 280 -22.36 32.24 -19.73
CA LEU A 280 -22.50 30.80 -19.87
C LEU A 280 -21.24 30.12 -20.42
N LYS A 281 -20.53 30.74 -21.38
CA LYS A 281 -19.23 30.20 -21.87
C LYS A 281 -18.18 30.17 -20.78
N ARG A 282 -18.11 31.19 -19.91
CA ARG A 282 -17.17 31.24 -18.78
C ARG A 282 -17.51 30.16 -17.75
N VAL A 283 -18.79 29.94 -17.47
CA VAL A 283 -19.25 28.87 -16.57
C VAL A 283 -18.99 27.46 -17.16
N ALA A 284 -19.18 27.30 -18.47
CA ALA A 284 -18.96 26.01 -19.16
C ALA A 284 -17.49 25.64 -19.34
N ASN A 285 -16.58 26.63 -19.31
CA ASN A 285 -15.13 26.43 -19.45
C ASN A 285 -14.38 26.34 -18.11
N GLN A 286 -15.11 26.33 -16.99
CA GLN A 286 -14.61 26.09 -15.63
C GLN A 286 -14.84 24.62 -15.21
#